data_539c8aaf78c6f621a4512f8ed3695562
#
_entry.id   539c8aaf78c6f621a4512f8ed3695562
#
_cell.length_a   1.000
_cell.length_b   1.000
_cell.length_c   1.000
_cell.angle_alpha   90.00
_cell.angle_beta   90.00
_cell.angle_gamma   90.00
#
_symmetry.space_group_name_H-M   'P 1'
#
loop_
_entity.id
_entity.type
_entity.pdbx_description
1 polymer ?
#
loop_
_entity_poly.entity_id
_entity_poly.type
_entity_poly.pdbx_seq_one_letter_code
_entity_poly.pdbx_strand_id
1 'polypeptide(L)'
;MRILHCSDPHFDLSLKTIPWKKWFGKRAIGALNLLGGRGRYFDNAEAKIAALTRFKERYGVDLVLCTGDLTALGLTAELENAAELLAPLAQPPERFIVIPGNHDVYSGDVIRGDHFHLYFGQYMHTDWPQYAVDGPCPIVRLFGDHLAVIAVNSAKPNPLPWRSDGHIPPVQLEALEKILADPRLEDRWIFVMTHYAARLADGTPDRPNHGLRNADDFLRACRPIRRGAILNGHIHRCYRTPLKKEGLAIDLYCAGSVSMEGRECFWLFDVDTKQMQVHRGGYDPDSGEFRILETL
;
A
#
# COMPACT_ATOMS: atom_id res chain seq x y z
N MET A 1 -5.99 4.78 -19.04
CA MET A 1 -4.85 4.86 -18.09
C MET A 1 -4.61 3.49 -17.54
N ARG A 2 -3.36 3.05 -17.53
CA ARG A 2 -2.94 1.75 -16.99
C ARG A 2 -2.31 1.95 -15.61
N ILE A 3 -2.89 1.34 -14.57
CA ILE A 3 -2.55 1.57 -13.18
C ILE A 3 -2.03 0.26 -12.57
N LEU A 4 -0.83 0.29 -12.01
CA LEU A 4 -0.24 -0.84 -11.29
C LEU A 4 -0.39 -0.62 -9.79
N HIS A 5 -0.96 -1.59 -9.09
CA HIS A 5 -1.04 -1.62 -7.63
C HIS A 5 -0.14 -2.73 -7.08
N CYS A 6 0.83 -2.34 -6.28
CA CYS A 6 1.74 -3.25 -5.58
C CYS A 6 1.79 -2.90 -4.08
N SER A 7 2.34 -3.80 -3.28
CA SER A 7 2.44 -3.63 -1.83
C SER A 7 3.55 -4.51 -1.24
N ASP A 8 3.93 -4.22 -0.01
CA ASP A 8 4.71 -5.08 0.88
C ASP A 8 6.04 -5.58 0.27
N PRO A 9 6.92 -4.70 -0.27
CA PRO A 9 8.23 -5.13 -0.77
C PRO A 9 9.19 -5.56 0.34
N HIS A 10 9.04 -5.05 1.57
CA HIS A 10 9.82 -5.41 2.75
C HIS A 10 11.33 -5.46 2.51
N PHE A 11 11.90 -4.35 2.05
CA PHE A 11 13.36 -4.24 1.96
C PHE A 11 13.96 -4.34 3.35
N ASP A 12 14.86 -5.29 3.54
CA ASP A 12 15.63 -5.43 4.75
C ASP A 12 17.09 -5.00 4.51
N LEU A 13 17.74 -4.66 5.60
CA LEU A 13 19.18 -4.48 5.64
C LEU A 13 19.80 -5.69 6.30
N SER A 14 21.04 -6.01 5.92
CA SER A 14 21.81 -7.02 6.63
C SER A 14 21.81 -6.69 8.13
N LEU A 15 21.33 -7.61 8.95
CA LEU A 15 21.28 -7.45 10.42
C LEU A 15 22.64 -7.08 11.02
N LYS A 16 23.75 -7.38 10.31
CA LYS A 16 25.11 -7.02 10.72
C LYS A 16 25.37 -5.51 10.67
N THR A 17 24.59 -4.76 9.87
CA THR A 17 24.75 -3.30 9.72
C THR A 17 23.96 -2.51 10.75
N ILE A 18 23.07 -3.17 11.50
CA ILE A 18 22.18 -2.50 12.48
C ILE A 18 22.95 -2.22 13.77
N PRO A 19 23.07 -0.94 14.22
CA PRO A 19 23.71 -0.60 15.48
C PRO A 19 23.03 -1.30 16.67
N TRP A 20 23.83 -1.90 17.56
CA TRP A 20 23.33 -2.67 18.70
C TRP A 20 22.33 -1.91 19.59
N LYS A 21 22.46 -0.58 19.69
CA LYS A 21 21.53 0.31 20.42
C LYS A 21 20.09 0.30 19.86
N LYS A 22 19.90 -0.11 18.62
CA LYS A 22 18.58 -0.21 17.97
C LYS A 22 17.92 -1.58 18.12
N TRP A 23 18.59 -2.53 18.77
CA TRP A 23 18.11 -3.91 18.99
C TRP A 23 17.19 -4.06 20.21
N PHE A 24 16.68 -2.99 20.79
CA PHE A 24 15.81 -3.05 21.96
C PHE A 24 14.33 -2.95 21.60
N GLY A 25 13.47 -3.59 22.44
CA GLY A 25 12.02 -3.54 22.29
C GLY A 25 11.48 -4.41 21.16
N LYS A 26 10.46 -3.95 20.48
CA LYS A 26 9.77 -4.67 19.39
C LYS A 26 10.72 -5.03 18.23
N ARG A 27 11.72 -4.20 17.95
CA ARG A 27 12.73 -4.46 16.91
C ARG A 27 13.57 -5.71 17.19
N ALA A 28 13.90 -6.00 18.44
CA ALA A 28 14.63 -7.21 18.79
C ALA A 28 13.83 -8.48 18.42
N ILE A 29 12.52 -8.47 18.64
CA ILE A 29 11.64 -9.58 18.30
C ILE A 29 11.47 -9.69 16.78
N GLY A 30 11.33 -8.57 16.08
CA GLY A 30 11.32 -8.53 14.63
C GLY A 30 12.60 -9.10 14.02
N ALA A 31 13.76 -8.69 14.55
CA ALA A 31 15.06 -9.20 14.13
C ALA A 31 15.23 -10.71 14.40
N LEU A 32 14.78 -11.19 15.58
CA LEU A 32 14.77 -12.65 15.87
C LEU A 32 13.88 -13.42 14.90
N ASN A 33 12.74 -12.86 14.50
CA ASN A 33 11.86 -13.48 13.50
C ASN A 33 12.51 -13.51 12.10
N LEU A 34 13.26 -12.46 11.72
CA LEU A 34 14.04 -12.42 10.49
C LEU A 34 15.15 -13.49 10.51
N LEU A 35 15.89 -13.60 11.63
CA LEU A 35 16.91 -14.65 11.84
C LEU A 35 16.29 -16.06 11.86
N GLY A 36 15.07 -16.20 12.39
CA GLY A 36 14.31 -17.45 12.44
C GLY A 36 13.79 -17.95 11.08
N GLY A 37 14.16 -17.29 9.97
CA GLY A 37 13.87 -17.72 8.60
C GLY A 37 12.84 -16.86 7.86
N ARG A 38 12.17 -15.90 8.52
CA ARG A 38 11.23 -15.01 7.84
C ARG A 38 11.91 -14.11 6.80
N GLY A 39 13.16 -13.70 7.03
CA GLY A 39 13.94 -12.89 6.10
C GLY A 39 14.14 -13.57 4.75
N ARG A 40 14.29 -14.91 4.73
CA ARG A 40 14.48 -15.68 3.49
C ARG A 40 13.34 -15.53 2.48
N TYR A 41 12.12 -15.24 2.95
CA TYR A 41 10.98 -15.04 2.04
C TYR A 41 11.08 -13.74 1.24
N PHE A 42 11.94 -12.81 1.63
CA PHE A 42 12.16 -11.53 0.97
C PHE A 42 13.55 -11.42 0.33
N ASP A 43 14.31 -12.52 0.34
CA ASP A 43 15.55 -12.61 -0.42
C ASP A 43 15.24 -12.24 -1.89
N ASN A 44 16.07 -11.40 -2.50
CA ASN A 44 15.86 -10.89 -3.86
C ASN A 44 14.75 -9.83 -4.04
N ALA A 45 14.28 -9.14 -2.98
CA ALA A 45 13.31 -8.05 -3.12
C ALA A 45 13.78 -6.98 -4.11
N GLU A 46 15.06 -6.61 -4.10
CA GLU A 46 15.67 -5.68 -5.05
C GLU A 46 15.53 -6.15 -6.50
N ALA A 47 15.88 -7.41 -6.80
CA ALA A 47 15.78 -7.98 -8.14
C ALA A 47 14.32 -8.02 -8.63
N LYS A 48 13.38 -8.30 -7.73
CA LYS A 48 11.93 -8.32 -8.04
C LYS A 48 11.40 -6.91 -8.32
N ILE A 49 11.82 -5.89 -7.57
CA ILE A 49 11.45 -4.51 -7.86
C ILE A 49 12.05 -4.05 -9.19
N ALA A 50 13.29 -4.42 -9.51
CA ALA A 50 13.87 -4.15 -10.81
C ALA A 50 13.09 -4.85 -11.95
N ALA A 51 12.63 -6.10 -11.74
CA ALA A 51 11.76 -6.80 -12.67
C ALA A 51 10.37 -6.12 -12.82
N LEU A 52 9.79 -5.61 -11.72
CA LEU A 52 8.55 -4.86 -11.76
C LEU A 52 8.70 -3.53 -12.52
N THR A 53 9.86 -2.88 -12.39
CA THR A 53 10.19 -1.67 -13.17
C THR A 53 10.25 -1.98 -14.67
N ARG A 54 10.91 -3.09 -15.07
CA ARG A 54 10.91 -3.53 -16.48
C ARG A 54 9.49 -3.88 -16.96
N PHE A 55 8.66 -4.51 -16.10
CA PHE A 55 7.25 -4.76 -16.41
C PHE A 55 6.50 -3.46 -16.66
N LYS A 56 6.66 -2.46 -15.77
CA LYS A 56 6.04 -1.13 -15.93
C LYS A 56 6.38 -0.52 -17.29
N GLU A 57 7.66 -0.52 -17.68
CA GLU A 57 8.11 0.02 -18.96
C GLU A 57 7.56 -0.77 -20.14
N ARG A 58 7.67 -2.10 -20.12
CA ARG A 58 7.21 -3.01 -21.19
C ARG A 58 5.72 -2.87 -21.46
N TYR A 59 4.91 -2.74 -20.41
CA TYR A 59 3.44 -2.70 -20.53
C TYR A 59 2.88 -1.27 -20.54
N GLY A 60 3.72 -0.24 -20.53
CA GLY A 60 3.30 1.15 -20.57
C GLY A 60 2.39 1.53 -19.40
N VAL A 61 2.83 1.22 -18.17
CA VAL A 61 2.09 1.60 -16.96
C VAL A 61 2.18 3.10 -16.72
N ASP A 62 1.03 3.75 -16.61
CA ASP A 62 0.94 5.21 -16.46
C ASP A 62 1.03 5.68 -15.01
N LEU A 63 0.61 4.84 -14.05
CA LEU A 63 0.52 5.19 -12.63
C LEU A 63 0.83 3.98 -11.76
N VAL A 64 1.64 4.16 -10.73
CA VAL A 64 1.95 3.14 -9.74
C VAL A 64 1.39 3.56 -8.38
N LEU A 65 0.64 2.65 -7.76
CA LEU A 65 0.05 2.80 -6.42
C LEU A 65 0.69 1.77 -5.49
N CYS A 66 1.41 2.23 -4.48
CA CYS A 66 2.07 1.37 -3.49
C CYS A 66 1.41 1.53 -2.12
N THR A 67 0.87 0.44 -1.58
CA THR A 67 0.13 0.47 -0.32
C THR A 67 0.97 0.17 0.93
N GLY A 68 2.30 0.38 0.85
CA GLY A 68 3.19 0.44 2.01
C GLY A 68 3.89 -0.86 2.38
N ASP A 69 4.39 -0.92 3.61
CA ASP A 69 5.30 -1.94 4.15
C ASP A 69 6.56 -2.07 3.30
N LEU A 70 7.24 -0.92 3.12
CA LEU A 70 8.47 -0.81 2.35
C LEU A 70 9.65 -1.41 3.09
N THR A 71 9.62 -1.36 4.43
CA THR A 71 10.71 -1.78 5.32
C THR A 71 10.35 -3.04 6.10
N ALA A 72 11.36 -3.71 6.68
CA ALA A 72 11.16 -4.88 7.53
C ALA A 72 11.05 -4.50 9.03
N LEU A 73 11.86 -3.56 9.53
CA LEU A 73 11.97 -3.14 10.94
C LEU A 73 11.72 -1.65 11.16
N GLY A 74 11.41 -0.89 10.13
CA GLY A 74 11.20 0.56 10.21
C GLY A 74 12.45 1.31 10.67
N LEU A 75 13.62 0.93 10.17
CA LEU A 75 14.85 1.66 10.41
C LEU A 75 14.99 2.80 9.40
N THR A 76 15.57 3.91 9.82
CA THR A 76 15.86 5.04 8.92
C THR A 76 16.68 4.60 7.71
N ALA A 77 17.68 3.75 7.94
CA ALA A 77 18.52 3.21 6.87
C ALA A 77 17.76 2.23 5.94
N GLU A 78 16.71 1.54 6.42
CA GLU A 78 15.83 0.74 5.57
C GLU A 78 14.94 1.66 4.70
N LEU A 79 14.45 2.78 5.24
CA LEU A 79 13.68 3.76 4.47
C LEU A 79 14.54 4.43 3.39
N GLU A 80 15.80 4.76 3.69
CA GLU A 80 16.77 5.29 2.75
C GLU A 80 17.01 4.30 1.61
N ASN A 81 17.35 3.05 1.94
CA ASN A 81 17.54 1.98 0.97
C ASN A 81 16.27 1.73 0.12
N ALA A 82 15.09 1.71 0.76
CA ALA A 82 13.83 1.55 0.05
C ALA A 82 13.57 2.70 -0.95
N ALA A 83 13.92 3.94 -0.58
CA ALA A 83 13.78 5.08 -1.47
C ALA A 83 14.69 4.97 -2.71
N GLU A 84 15.93 4.51 -2.53
CA GLU A 84 16.86 4.27 -3.63
C GLU A 84 16.36 3.15 -4.56
N LEU A 85 15.95 2.01 -3.99
CA LEU A 85 15.50 0.84 -4.76
C LEU A 85 14.18 1.08 -5.51
N LEU A 86 13.29 1.88 -4.94
CA LEU A 86 12.00 2.24 -5.57
C LEU A 86 12.12 3.39 -6.57
N ALA A 87 13.21 4.17 -6.54
CA ALA A 87 13.35 5.36 -7.38
C ALA A 87 13.11 5.09 -8.88
N PRO A 88 13.60 3.99 -9.51
CA PRO A 88 13.31 3.70 -10.91
C PRO A 88 11.83 3.38 -11.17
N LEU A 89 11.18 2.62 -10.27
CA LEU A 89 9.76 2.30 -10.37
C LEU A 89 8.89 3.56 -10.20
N ALA A 90 9.33 4.50 -9.38
CA ALA A 90 8.62 5.72 -9.00
C ALA A 90 8.77 6.88 -10.02
N GLN A 91 9.38 6.65 -11.19
CA GLN A 91 9.52 7.67 -12.23
C GLN A 91 8.33 7.66 -13.20
N PRO A 92 7.80 8.83 -13.58
CA PRO A 92 8.06 10.13 -12.97
C PRO A 92 7.34 10.27 -11.61
N PRO A 93 7.84 11.10 -10.68
CA PRO A 93 7.31 11.18 -9.30
C PRO A 93 5.81 11.47 -9.20
N GLU A 94 5.27 12.24 -10.14
CA GLU A 94 3.83 12.57 -10.18
C GLU A 94 2.95 11.37 -10.53
N ARG A 95 3.55 10.28 -10.95
CA ARG A 95 2.90 9.02 -11.35
C ARG A 95 3.19 7.88 -10.37
N PHE A 96 3.63 8.22 -9.17
CA PHE A 96 3.81 7.28 -8.08
C PHE A 96 3.12 7.83 -6.83
N ILE A 97 2.29 7.01 -6.18
CA ILE A 97 1.65 7.35 -4.90
C ILE A 97 1.97 6.24 -3.93
N VAL A 98 2.42 6.61 -2.73
CA VAL A 98 2.75 5.67 -1.66
C VAL A 98 2.17 6.13 -0.34
N ILE A 99 1.77 5.18 0.49
CA ILE A 99 1.36 5.38 1.88
C ILE A 99 2.18 4.46 2.78
N PRO A 100 2.36 4.79 4.07
CA PRO A 100 3.08 3.91 4.98
C PRO A 100 2.27 2.66 5.33
N GLY A 101 2.97 1.54 5.52
CA GLY A 101 2.46 0.36 6.19
C GLY A 101 2.89 0.29 7.66
N ASN A 102 2.54 -0.78 8.35
CA ASN A 102 2.85 -0.92 9.77
C ASN A 102 4.34 -1.14 10.06
N HIS A 103 5.07 -1.71 9.13
CA HIS A 103 6.51 -1.86 9.25
C HIS A 103 7.25 -0.54 9.06
N ASP A 104 6.72 0.38 8.27
CA ASP A 104 7.31 1.69 8.02
C ASP A 104 7.20 2.65 9.20
N VAL A 105 6.19 2.45 10.07
CA VAL A 105 5.96 3.22 11.30
C VAL A 105 6.16 2.35 12.56
N TYR A 106 7.10 1.43 12.50
CA TYR A 106 7.29 0.35 13.47
C TYR A 106 7.56 0.80 14.89
N SER A 107 8.19 1.95 15.09
CA SER A 107 8.58 2.48 16.39
C SER A 107 8.44 3.99 16.49
N GLY A 108 8.27 4.49 17.72
CA GLY A 108 7.98 5.88 17.99
C GLY A 108 9.10 6.88 17.65
N ASP A 109 10.34 6.43 17.44
CA ASP A 109 11.44 7.29 16.97
C ASP A 109 11.26 7.67 15.49
N VAL A 110 10.85 6.72 14.65
CA VAL A 110 10.56 6.97 13.22
C VAL A 110 9.41 7.95 13.06
N ILE A 111 8.37 7.81 13.90
CA ILE A 111 7.20 8.70 13.85
C ILE A 111 7.54 10.10 14.33
N ARG A 112 8.26 10.24 15.46
CA ARG A 112 8.67 11.55 15.97
C ARG A 112 9.58 12.32 15.00
N GLY A 113 10.38 11.60 14.20
CA GLY A 113 11.23 12.19 13.16
C GLY A 113 10.54 12.35 11.81
N ASP A 114 9.29 11.89 11.68
CA ASP A 114 8.55 11.85 10.40
C ASP A 114 9.40 11.27 9.25
N HIS A 115 10.13 10.18 9.56
CA HIS A 115 11.12 9.63 8.65
C HIS A 115 10.49 9.09 7.36
N PHE A 116 9.25 8.59 7.40
CA PHE A 116 8.57 8.16 6.18
C PHE A 116 8.38 9.35 5.23
N HIS A 117 7.88 10.47 5.73
CA HIS A 117 7.70 11.67 4.92
C HIS A 117 9.03 12.26 4.42
N LEU A 118 10.09 12.16 5.22
CA LEU A 118 11.43 12.62 4.82
C LEU A 118 11.90 11.95 3.51
N TYR A 119 11.69 10.65 3.36
CA TYR A 119 12.15 9.88 2.19
C TYR A 119 11.10 9.77 1.07
N PHE A 120 9.81 9.75 1.42
CA PHE A 120 8.72 9.48 0.48
C PHE A 120 7.74 10.65 0.30
N GLY A 121 7.94 11.77 0.99
CA GLY A 121 7.04 12.93 0.94
C GLY A 121 6.81 13.50 -0.46
N GLN A 122 7.80 13.42 -1.34
CA GLN A 122 7.65 13.83 -2.75
C GLN A 122 6.56 13.05 -3.51
N TYR A 123 6.22 11.83 -3.06
CA TYR A 123 5.19 10.97 -3.64
C TYR A 123 3.84 11.08 -2.91
N MET A 124 3.77 11.92 -1.87
CA MET A 124 2.59 12.13 -1.04
C MET A 124 1.93 13.50 -1.29
N HIS A 125 2.16 14.08 -2.45
CA HIS A 125 1.52 15.32 -2.87
C HIS A 125 0.00 15.17 -2.95
N THR A 126 -0.77 16.19 -2.56
CA THR A 126 -2.23 16.24 -2.68
C THR A 126 -2.68 17.43 -3.53
N ASP A 127 -3.61 17.19 -4.45
CA ASP A 127 -4.23 18.23 -5.26
C ASP A 127 -5.29 19.01 -4.45
N TRP A 128 -5.73 18.44 -3.31
CA TRP A 128 -6.73 19.05 -2.43
C TRP A 128 -6.20 19.24 -1.00
N PRO A 129 -5.27 20.18 -0.77
CA PRO A 129 -4.60 20.35 0.52
C PRO A 129 -5.55 20.74 1.67
N GLN A 130 -6.74 21.28 1.36
CA GLN A 130 -7.75 21.61 2.37
C GLN A 130 -8.31 20.37 3.10
N TYR A 131 -8.12 19.16 2.58
CA TYR A 131 -8.52 17.91 3.19
C TYR A 131 -7.37 17.14 3.85
N ALA A 132 -6.15 17.63 3.77
CA ALA A 132 -4.99 17.07 4.46
C ALA A 132 -5.06 17.43 5.96
N VAL A 133 -5.66 16.56 6.75
CA VAL A 133 -5.97 16.80 8.18
C VAL A 133 -5.08 16.02 9.15
N ASP A 134 -4.28 15.10 8.62
CA ASP A 134 -3.33 14.28 9.38
C ASP A 134 -2.05 14.12 8.56
N GLY A 135 -1.11 15.05 8.73
CA GLY A 135 0.01 15.22 7.80
C GLY A 135 -0.51 15.47 6.37
N PRO A 136 0.01 14.74 5.36
CA PRO A 136 -0.49 14.86 3.98
C PRO A 136 -1.82 14.15 3.74
N CYS A 137 -2.33 13.36 4.70
CA CYS A 137 -3.50 12.51 4.52
C CYS A 137 -4.83 13.15 4.97
N PRO A 138 -5.94 12.83 4.27
CA PRO A 138 -6.00 12.06 3.03
C PRO A 138 -5.32 12.75 1.86
N ILE A 139 -4.55 11.98 1.08
CA ILE A 139 -3.99 12.45 -0.19
C ILE A 139 -5.08 12.33 -1.25
N VAL A 140 -5.30 13.37 -2.03
CA VAL A 140 -6.20 13.34 -3.20
C VAL A 140 -5.40 13.66 -4.45
N ARG A 141 -5.42 12.78 -5.44
CA ARG A 141 -4.76 12.98 -6.73
C ARG A 141 -5.75 12.80 -7.86
N LEU A 142 -5.79 13.77 -8.75
CA LEU A 142 -6.67 13.77 -9.92
C LEU A 142 -5.85 13.52 -11.20
N PHE A 143 -6.34 12.58 -12.02
CA PHE A 143 -5.70 12.24 -13.29
C PHE A 143 -6.69 12.43 -14.44
N GLY A 144 -6.50 13.49 -15.21
CA GLY A 144 -7.47 13.93 -16.21
C GLY A 144 -8.86 14.16 -15.58
N ASP A 145 -9.92 13.91 -16.36
CA ASP A 145 -11.30 14.16 -15.91
C ASP A 145 -12.00 12.86 -15.41
N HIS A 146 -11.33 11.72 -15.47
CA HIS A 146 -11.99 10.42 -15.29
C HIS A 146 -11.44 9.57 -14.12
N LEU A 147 -10.34 9.96 -13.47
CA LEU A 147 -9.75 9.19 -12.37
C LEU A 147 -9.43 10.09 -11.18
N ALA A 148 -9.73 9.58 -9.99
CA ALA A 148 -9.26 10.13 -8.71
C ALA A 148 -8.66 9.00 -7.86
N VAL A 149 -7.54 9.28 -7.22
CA VAL A 149 -6.93 8.40 -6.20
C VAL A 149 -6.97 9.13 -4.87
N ILE A 150 -7.53 8.45 -3.87
CA ILE A 150 -7.62 8.97 -2.49
C ILE A 150 -6.85 8.00 -1.61
N ALA A 151 -5.85 8.48 -0.89
CA ALA A 151 -5.05 7.64 -0.01
C ALA A 151 -5.19 8.07 1.44
N VAL A 152 -5.59 7.11 2.30
CA VAL A 152 -5.72 7.31 3.74
C VAL A 152 -4.65 6.52 4.50
N ASN A 153 -4.09 7.14 5.54
CA ASN A 153 -3.11 6.48 6.38
C ASN A 153 -3.81 5.66 7.46
N SER A 154 -3.64 4.34 7.42
CA SER A 154 -4.15 3.41 8.42
C SER A 154 -3.05 2.85 9.33
N ALA A 155 -1.78 3.17 9.03
CA ALA A 155 -0.64 2.71 9.79
C ALA A 155 -0.49 3.50 11.09
N LYS A 156 -0.22 2.79 12.17
CA LYS A 156 0.04 3.38 13.47
C LYS A 156 1.13 2.60 14.22
N PRO A 157 1.82 3.24 15.17
CA PRO A 157 2.75 2.52 16.04
C PRO A 157 2.01 1.48 16.88
N ASN A 158 2.56 0.29 16.94
CA ASN A 158 2.12 -0.77 17.82
C ASN A 158 3.27 -1.12 18.78
N PRO A 159 3.29 -0.62 20.01
CA PRO A 159 4.40 -0.86 20.92
C PRO A 159 4.47 -2.31 21.41
N LEU A 160 3.34 -3.04 21.40
CA LEU A 160 3.27 -4.43 21.83
C LEU A 160 3.69 -5.38 20.71
N PRO A 161 4.59 -6.34 20.97
CA PRO A 161 5.14 -7.23 19.94
C PRO A 161 4.11 -8.08 19.20
N TRP A 162 3.02 -8.44 19.90
CA TRP A 162 1.95 -9.30 19.38
C TRP A 162 0.83 -8.52 18.68
N ARG A 163 1.00 -7.22 18.50
CA ARG A 163 0.03 -6.36 17.81
C ARG A 163 0.63 -5.75 16.56
N SER A 164 -0.15 -5.84 15.49
CA SER A 164 0.13 -5.19 14.20
C SER A 164 -1.16 -4.62 13.59
N ASP A 165 -2.12 -4.22 14.44
CA ASP A 165 -3.40 -3.67 14.00
C ASP A 165 -3.28 -2.23 13.51
N GLY A 166 -4.12 -1.88 12.52
CA GLY A 166 -4.25 -0.55 11.96
C GLY A 166 -5.45 0.22 12.50
N HIS A 167 -5.45 1.52 12.24
CA HIS A 167 -6.57 2.40 12.56
C HIS A 167 -6.50 3.66 11.72
N ILE A 168 -7.55 3.98 11.00
CA ILE A 168 -7.67 5.26 10.30
C ILE A 168 -8.19 6.29 11.31
N PRO A 169 -7.46 7.39 11.58
CA PRO A 169 -7.93 8.43 12.49
C PRO A 169 -9.32 8.96 12.08
N PRO A 170 -10.24 9.21 13.03
CA PRO A 170 -11.57 9.71 12.73
C PRO A 170 -11.59 10.97 11.86
N VAL A 171 -10.64 11.88 12.09
CA VAL A 171 -10.49 13.11 11.28
C VAL A 171 -10.22 12.81 9.79
N GLN A 172 -9.49 11.74 9.47
CA GLN A 172 -9.29 11.31 8.09
C GLN A 172 -10.55 10.68 7.50
N LEU A 173 -11.36 9.94 8.28
CA LEU A 173 -12.65 9.40 7.82
C LEU A 173 -13.65 10.51 7.53
N GLU A 174 -13.74 11.52 8.40
CA GLU A 174 -14.57 12.71 8.17
C GLU A 174 -14.12 13.49 6.91
N ALA A 175 -12.81 13.61 6.71
CA ALA A 175 -12.28 14.22 5.51
C ALA A 175 -12.60 13.39 4.26
N LEU A 176 -12.47 12.06 4.34
CA LEU A 176 -12.82 11.14 3.25
C LEU A 176 -14.30 11.27 2.85
N GLU A 177 -15.21 11.34 3.82
CA GLU A 177 -16.63 11.57 3.56
C GLU A 177 -16.88 12.90 2.83
N LYS A 178 -16.21 13.98 3.25
CA LYS A 178 -16.30 15.29 2.59
C LYS A 178 -15.71 15.26 1.17
N ILE A 179 -14.57 14.58 0.96
CA ILE A 179 -13.96 14.39 -0.35
C ILE A 179 -14.93 13.65 -1.27
N LEU A 180 -15.51 12.54 -0.81
CA LEU A 180 -16.42 11.72 -1.62
C LEU A 180 -17.77 12.38 -1.90
N ALA A 181 -18.15 13.41 -1.14
CA ALA A 181 -19.32 14.24 -1.39
C ALA A 181 -19.05 15.39 -2.36
N ASP A 182 -17.81 15.61 -2.78
CA ASP A 182 -17.45 16.70 -3.69
C ASP A 182 -17.95 16.41 -5.11
N PRO A 183 -18.75 17.30 -5.74
CA PRO A 183 -19.31 17.09 -7.08
C PRO A 183 -18.26 16.84 -8.17
N ARG A 184 -17.03 17.29 -7.98
CA ARG A 184 -15.93 17.07 -8.93
C ARG A 184 -15.54 15.60 -9.07
N LEU A 185 -16.01 14.72 -8.17
CA LEU A 185 -15.75 13.27 -8.20
C LEU A 185 -16.88 12.45 -8.82
N GLU A 186 -18.06 13.04 -9.12
CA GLU A 186 -19.29 12.32 -9.47
C GLU A 186 -19.09 11.35 -10.66
N ASP A 187 -18.37 11.78 -11.69
CA ASP A 187 -18.14 10.99 -12.92
C ASP A 187 -16.77 10.33 -12.99
N ARG A 188 -16.03 10.27 -11.89
CA ARG A 188 -14.68 9.70 -11.85
C ARG A 188 -14.68 8.24 -11.38
N TRP A 189 -13.73 7.47 -11.90
CA TRP A 189 -13.28 6.25 -11.23
C TRP A 189 -12.54 6.66 -9.95
N ILE A 190 -12.93 6.09 -8.82
CA ILE A 190 -12.36 6.44 -7.51
C ILE A 190 -11.62 5.24 -6.96
N PHE A 191 -10.30 5.39 -6.81
CA PHE A 191 -9.44 4.41 -6.16
C PHE A 191 -9.11 4.90 -4.76
N VAL A 192 -9.50 4.12 -3.74
CA VAL A 192 -9.16 4.43 -2.35
C VAL A 192 -8.07 3.50 -1.87
N MET A 193 -6.94 4.06 -1.45
CA MET A 193 -5.79 3.32 -0.93
C MET A 193 -5.77 3.34 0.59
N THR A 194 -5.52 2.17 1.17
CA THR A 194 -5.18 2.00 2.59
C THR A 194 -4.23 0.81 2.72
N HIS A 195 -3.33 0.81 3.71
CA HIS A 195 -2.44 -0.35 3.89
C HIS A 195 -3.20 -1.59 4.36
N TYR A 196 -4.02 -1.43 5.40
CA TYR A 196 -4.75 -2.55 6.00
C TYR A 196 -6.00 -2.92 5.20
N ALA A 197 -6.22 -4.23 5.02
CA ALA A 197 -7.42 -4.74 4.39
C ALA A 197 -8.65 -4.54 5.28
N ALA A 198 -9.71 -3.96 4.72
CA ALA A 198 -10.98 -3.84 5.42
C ALA A 198 -11.74 -5.18 5.50
N ARG A 199 -11.51 -6.08 4.53
CA ARG A 199 -12.04 -7.45 4.50
C ARG A 199 -11.00 -8.42 3.95
N LEU A 200 -11.02 -9.63 4.47
CA LEU A 200 -10.25 -10.77 3.93
C LEU A 200 -10.91 -11.34 2.67
N ALA A 201 -10.27 -12.32 2.04
CA ALA A 201 -10.75 -12.96 0.80
C ALA A 201 -12.16 -13.58 0.92
N ASP A 202 -12.53 -14.04 2.10
CA ASP A 202 -13.85 -14.63 2.41
C ASP A 202 -14.91 -13.57 2.78
N GLY A 203 -14.54 -12.28 2.78
CA GLY A 203 -15.40 -11.17 3.16
C GLY A 203 -15.48 -10.91 4.66
N THR A 204 -14.76 -11.66 5.50
CA THR A 204 -14.74 -11.42 6.95
C THR A 204 -13.72 -10.32 7.32
N PRO A 205 -13.89 -9.62 8.46
CA PRO A 205 -12.84 -8.78 9.00
C PRO A 205 -11.66 -9.62 9.48
N ASP A 206 -10.47 -9.04 9.43
CA ASP A 206 -9.29 -9.66 10.04
C ASP A 206 -9.33 -9.55 11.58
N ARG A 207 -8.44 -10.31 12.25
CA ARG A 207 -8.38 -10.38 13.71
C ARG A 207 -8.12 -9.00 14.33
N PRO A 208 -8.71 -8.67 15.50
CA PRO A 208 -8.60 -7.34 16.12
C PRO A 208 -7.18 -6.88 16.48
N ASN A 209 -6.25 -7.81 16.63
CA ASN A 209 -4.84 -7.51 16.93
C ASN A 209 -3.95 -7.45 15.68
N HIS A 210 -4.52 -7.64 14.49
CA HIS A 210 -3.80 -7.68 13.21
C HIS A 210 -4.45 -6.79 12.15
N GLY A 211 -5.78 -6.75 12.06
CA GLY A 211 -6.52 -6.07 11.01
C GLY A 211 -6.78 -4.57 11.26
N LEU A 212 -7.56 -3.98 10.39
CA LEU A 212 -8.04 -2.60 10.51
C LEU A 212 -9.16 -2.52 11.55
N ARG A 213 -8.92 -1.83 12.66
CA ARG A 213 -9.84 -1.78 13.81
C ARG A 213 -11.19 -1.14 13.50
N ASN A 214 -11.20 -0.13 12.67
CA ASN A 214 -12.40 0.60 12.25
C ASN A 214 -12.73 0.37 10.78
N ALA A 215 -12.57 -0.88 10.32
CA ALA A 215 -12.84 -1.30 8.95
C ALA A 215 -14.28 -0.99 8.52
N ASP A 216 -15.28 -1.17 9.41
CA ASP A 216 -16.69 -0.91 9.11
C ASP A 216 -16.96 0.59 8.92
N ASP A 217 -16.31 1.45 9.71
CA ASP A 217 -16.42 2.91 9.56
C ASP A 217 -15.82 3.36 8.23
N PHE A 218 -14.66 2.81 7.88
CA PHE A 218 -14.01 3.07 6.60
C PHE A 218 -14.87 2.63 5.41
N LEU A 219 -15.42 1.41 5.45
CA LEU A 219 -16.30 0.91 4.39
C LEU A 219 -17.59 1.76 4.30
N ARG A 220 -18.14 2.20 5.43
CA ARG A 220 -19.28 3.10 5.46
C ARG A 220 -18.98 4.43 4.78
N ALA A 221 -17.82 5.04 5.05
CA ALA A 221 -17.37 6.26 4.39
C ALA A 221 -17.21 6.08 2.88
N CYS A 222 -16.80 4.88 2.42
CA CYS A 222 -16.63 4.57 0.99
C CYS A 222 -17.93 4.28 0.23
N ARG A 223 -19.09 4.16 0.87
CA ARG A 223 -20.37 3.83 0.20
C ARG A 223 -20.78 4.75 -0.96
N PRO A 224 -20.47 6.05 -0.97
CA PRO A 224 -20.79 6.91 -2.11
C PRO A 224 -20.10 6.52 -3.42
N ILE A 225 -19.03 5.72 -3.36
CA ILE A 225 -18.25 5.35 -4.55
C ILE A 225 -19.07 4.42 -5.45
N ARG A 226 -19.37 4.87 -6.66
CA ARG A 226 -20.16 4.13 -7.65
C ARG A 226 -19.30 3.27 -8.56
N ARG A 227 -18.08 3.70 -8.85
CA ARG A 227 -17.12 3.00 -9.73
C ARG A 227 -15.68 3.24 -9.25
N GLY A 228 -14.86 2.20 -9.28
CA GLY A 228 -13.48 2.23 -8.79
C GLY A 228 -13.11 0.98 -8.01
N ALA A 229 -12.20 1.15 -7.05
CA ALA A 229 -11.68 0.06 -6.23
C ALA A 229 -11.18 0.55 -4.86
N ILE A 230 -11.19 -0.34 -3.87
CA ILE A 230 -10.39 -0.18 -2.65
C ILE A 230 -9.14 -1.03 -2.79
N LEU A 231 -7.97 -0.44 -2.56
CA LEU A 231 -6.66 -1.05 -2.71
C LEU A 231 -5.95 -1.17 -1.38
N ASN A 232 -5.40 -2.36 -1.09
CA ASN A 232 -4.67 -2.60 0.14
C ASN A 232 -3.58 -3.68 0.01
N GLY A 233 -2.71 -3.79 1.03
CA GLY A 233 -1.68 -4.80 1.21
C GLY A 233 -1.86 -5.58 2.51
N HIS A 234 -0.79 -5.67 3.32
CA HIS A 234 -0.73 -6.20 4.68
C HIS A 234 -0.90 -7.71 4.83
N ILE A 235 -1.81 -8.34 4.08
CA ILE A 235 -2.15 -9.77 4.25
C ILE A 235 -1.15 -10.70 3.55
N HIS A 236 -0.28 -10.18 2.70
CA HIS A 236 0.68 -10.92 1.87
C HIS A 236 0.01 -12.04 1.06
N ARG A 237 -1.23 -11.83 0.65
CA ARG A 237 -2.00 -12.71 -0.25
C ARG A 237 -2.74 -11.86 -1.26
N CYS A 238 -2.67 -12.27 -2.52
CA CYS A 238 -3.39 -11.61 -3.59
C CYS A 238 -4.83 -12.13 -3.64
N TYR A 239 -5.79 -11.22 -3.51
CA TYR A 239 -7.21 -11.57 -3.62
C TYR A 239 -8.07 -10.35 -3.96
N ARG A 240 -9.25 -10.64 -4.50
CA ARG A 240 -10.34 -9.70 -4.72
C ARG A 240 -11.50 -10.09 -3.80
N THR A 241 -12.13 -9.10 -3.18
CA THR A 241 -13.30 -9.29 -2.34
C THR A 241 -14.43 -8.38 -2.80
N PRO A 242 -15.56 -8.92 -3.30
CA PRO A 242 -16.75 -8.13 -3.62
C PRO A 242 -17.36 -7.54 -2.34
N LEU A 243 -17.60 -6.22 -2.35
CA LEU A 243 -18.13 -5.49 -1.17
C LEU A 243 -19.63 -5.21 -1.25
N LYS A 244 -20.38 -5.93 -2.09
CA LYS A 244 -21.84 -5.77 -2.21
C LYS A 244 -22.58 -5.99 -0.90
N LYS A 245 -22.13 -6.93 -0.06
CA LYS A 245 -22.70 -7.20 1.27
C LYS A 245 -22.53 -6.01 2.22
N GLU A 246 -21.52 -5.18 2.00
CA GLU A 246 -21.20 -3.98 2.77
C GLU A 246 -21.95 -2.73 2.23
N GLY A 247 -22.73 -2.91 1.17
CA GLY A 247 -23.46 -1.84 0.50
C GLY A 247 -22.61 -0.96 -0.43
N LEU A 248 -21.46 -1.49 -0.93
CA LEU A 248 -20.62 -0.82 -1.90
C LEU A 248 -20.81 -1.42 -3.30
N ALA A 249 -20.72 -0.56 -4.33
CA ALA A 249 -20.78 -0.96 -5.74
C ALA A 249 -19.41 -1.42 -6.31
N ILE A 250 -18.36 -1.32 -5.51
CA ILE A 250 -16.97 -1.58 -5.87
C ILE A 250 -16.40 -2.78 -5.12
N ASP A 251 -15.24 -3.27 -5.57
CA ASP A 251 -14.54 -4.37 -4.95
C ASP A 251 -13.25 -3.89 -4.25
N LEU A 252 -12.78 -4.72 -3.32
CA LEU A 252 -11.51 -4.57 -2.66
C LEU A 252 -10.47 -5.49 -3.34
N TYR A 253 -9.27 -4.96 -3.55
CA TYR A 253 -8.13 -5.68 -4.13
C TYR A 253 -6.93 -5.61 -3.18
N CYS A 254 -6.54 -6.76 -2.65
CA CYS A 254 -5.30 -6.91 -1.88
C CYS A 254 -4.18 -7.33 -2.83
N ALA A 255 -3.09 -6.54 -2.90
CA ALA A 255 -1.96 -6.84 -3.80
C ALA A 255 -1.08 -7.99 -3.28
N GLY A 256 -1.24 -8.39 -2.04
CA GLY A 256 -0.33 -9.35 -1.43
C GLY A 256 1.02 -8.72 -1.14
N SER A 257 2.10 -9.41 -1.48
CA SER A 257 3.46 -8.85 -1.44
C SER A 257 4.09 -8.97 -2.82
N VAL A 258 4.79 -7.92 -3.24
CA VAL A 258 5.48 -7.92 -4.55
C VAL A 258 6.82 -8.67 -4.51
N SER A 259 7.34 -8.96 -3.31
CA SER A 259 8.67 -9.55 -3.12
C SER A 259 8.66 -10.90 -2.39
N MET A 260 7.60 -11.23 -1.64
CA MET A 260 7.54 -12.44 -0.83
C MET A 260 7.54 -13.69 -1.70
N GLU A 261 8.54 -14.55 -1.55
CA GLU A 261 8.72 -15.76 -2.34
C GLU A 261 7.48 -16.66 -2.34
N GLY A 262 7.04 -17.05 -3.56
CA GLY A 262 5.85 -17.87 -3.80
C GLY A 262 4.51 -17.12 -3.58
N ARG A 263 4.53 -15.81 -3.36
CA ARG A 263 3.34 -14.97 -3.16
C ARG A 263 3.41 -13.64 -3.91
N GLU A 264 4.37 -13.53 -4.82
CA GLU A 264 4.57 -12.31 -5.60
C GLU A 264 3.35 -12.03 -6.47
N CYS A 265 2.74 -10.88 -6.23
CA CYS A 265 1.54 -10.47 -6.93
C CYS A 265 1.45 -8.95 -7.03
N PHE A 266 0.75 -8.51 -8.06
CA PHE A 266 0.27 -7.15 -8.23
C PHE A 266 -1.08 -7.16 -8.94
N TRP A 267 -1.80 -6.04 -8.87
CA TRP A 267 -2.97 -5.78 -9.70
C TRP A 267 -2.66 -4.75 -10.77
N LEU A 268 -3.20 -4.95 -11.97
CA LEU A 268 -3.11 -4.00 -13.07
C LEU A 268 -4.53 -3.65 -13.51
N PHE A 269 -4.82 -2.35 -13.57
CA PHE A 269 -6.12 -1.83 -13.96
C PHE A 269 -5.98 -1.03 -15.24
N ASP A 270 -6.67 -1.44 -16.29
CA ASP A 270 -6.86 -0.66 -17.49
C ASP A 270 -8.16 0.12 -17.38
N VAL A 271 -8.05 1.44 -17.19
CA VAL A 271 -9.17 2.33 -16.92
C VAL A 271 -9.35 3.30 -18.08
N ASP A 272 -10.52 3.30 -18.68
CA ASP A 272 -10.96 4.35 -19.60
C ASP A 272 -12.21 5.07 -19.05
N THR A 273 -12.85 5.92 -19.84
CA THR A 273 -14.02 6.69 -19.39
C THR A 273 -15.25 5.81 -19.13
N LYS A 274 -15.34 4.60 -19.70
CA LYS A 274 -16.53 3.74 -19.68
C LYS A 274 -16.36 2.47 -18.88
N GLN A 275 -15.16 1.89 -18.90
CA GLN A 275 -14.91 0.56 -18.35
C GLN A 275 -13.57 0.50 -17.63
N MET A 276 -13.45 -0.49 -16.76
CA MET A 276 -12.22 -0.89 -16.08
C MET A 276 -12.02 -2.38 -16.29
N GLN A 277 -10.90 -2.74 -16.90
CA GLN A 277 -10.44 -4.12 -16.98
C GLN A 277 -9.38 -4.36 -15.92
N VAL A 278 -9.45 -5.49 -15.25
CA VAL A 278 -8.55 -5.81 -14.13
C VAL A 278 -7.75 -7.06 -14.46
N HIS A 279 -6.45 -7.00 -14.21
CA HIS A 279 -5.55 -8.12 -14.40
C HIS A 279 -4.80 -8.41 -13.10
N ARG A 280 -4.60 -9.68 -12.82
CA ARG A 280 -3.69 -10.14 -11.78
C ARG A 280 -2.35 -10.50 -12.41
N GLY A 281 -1.29 -9.94 -11.88
CA GLY A 281 0.07 -10.30 -12.26
C GLY A 281 0.78 -11.10 -11.18
N GLY A 282 1.90 -11.71 -11.55
CA GLY A 282 2.76 -12.44 -10.65
C GLY A 282 4.16 -12.59 -11.23
N TYR A 283 5.08 -13.04 -10.39
CA TYR A 283 6.48 -13.27 -10.74
C TYR A 283 6.68 -14.69 -11.27
N ASP A 284 7.48 -14.79 -12.30
CA ASP A 284 7.93 -16.07 -12.86
C ASP A 284 9.38 -16.29 -12.46
N PRO A 285 9.68 -17.21 -11.54
CA PRO A 285 11.03 -17.43 -11.05
C PRO A 285 11.99 -17.99 -12.13
N ASP A 286 11.45 -18.69 -13.14
CA ASP A 286 12.28 -19.27 -14.20
C ASP A 286 12.83 -18.20 -15.14
N SER A 287 12.03 -17.18 -15.44
CA SER A 287 12.44 -16.05 -16.28
C SER A 287 12.98 -14.85 -15.49
N GLY A 288 12.71 -14.78 -14.19
CA GLY A 288 13.05 -13.62 -13.38
C GLY A 288 12.22 -12.37 -13.70
N GLU A 289 11.02 -12.54 -14.27
CA GLU A 289 10.19 -11.44 -14.77
C GLU A 289 8.76 -11.51 -14.23
N PHE A 290 8.11 -10.35 -14.11
CA PHE A 290 6.67 -10.28 -13.87
C PHE A 290 5.88 -10.44 -15.16
N ARG A 291 4.72 -11.10 -15.06
CA ARG A 291 3.77 -11.29 -16.16
C ARG A 291 2.32 -11.21 -15.69
N ILE A 292 1.41 -10.93 -16.62
CA ILE A 292 -0.03 -11.04 -16.38
C ILE A 292 -0.37 -12.54 -16.33
N LEU A 293 -1.04 -12.96 -15.26
CA LEU A 293 -1.48 -14.34 -15.04
C LEU A 293 -2.94 -14.55 -15.38
N GLU A 294 -3.78 -13.52 -15.17
CA GLU A 294 -5.23 -13.64 -15.26
C GLU A 294 -5.84 -12.29 -15.59
N THR A 295 -6.92 -12.30 -16.38
CA THR A 295 -7.80 -11.15 -16.66
C THR A 295 -9.18 -11.45 -16.10
N LEU A 296 -9.74 -10.52 -15.30
CA LEU A 296 -11.03 -10.65 -14.61
C LEU A 296 -12.17 -9.97 -15.39
#